data_1307acfbfe8814be96ede751b6dc1c8e
#
_entry.id   1307acfbfe8814be96ede751b6dc1c8e
#
_cell.length_a   1.000
_cell.length_b   1.000
_cell.length_c   1.000
_cell.angle_alpha   90.00
_cell.angle_beta   90.00
_cell.angle_gamma   90.00
#
_symmetry.space_group_name_H-M   'P 1'
#
loop_
_entity.id
_entity.type
_entity.pdbx_description
1 polymer ?
#
loop_
_entity_poly.entity_id
_entity_poly.type
_entity_poly.pdbx_seq_one_letter_code
_entity_poly.pdbx_strand_id
1 'polypeptide(L)'
;SSDLKKLLDCLMDNDVVQGTRTNPAYIQYRANMDRPRIFFNKLFANIISIIWPINKTLLSDVGCTYRAFWRSKYNKIEKNIVSVNAAFAPELTIEFINKGFRVIEIPVNYYPRNMGVSKLSGTYVKSALTALKMLKIIIQKRFLYLFSG
;
A
#
# COMPACT_ATOMS: atom_id res chain seq x y z
N SER A 1 14.07 -12.19 8.56
CA SER A 1 14.75 -10.99 8.06
C SER A 1 14.62 -9.85 9.06
N SER A 2 15.59 -8.96 9.11
CA SER A 2 15.56 -7.79 9.99
C SER A 2 14.29 -6.93 9.81
N ASP A 3 13.77 -6.86 8.60
CA ASP A 3 12.55 -6.08 8.29
C ASP A 3 11.28 -6.73 8.88
N LEU A 4 11.21 -8.06 8.97
CA LEU A 4 10.08 -8.73 9.62
C LEU A 4 10.04 -8.39 11.12
N LYS A 5 11.17 -8.41 11.78
CA LYS A 5 11.26 -8.04 13.19
C LYS A 5 10.80 -6.60 13.41
N LYS A 6 11.29 -5.64 12.59
CA LYS A 6 10.86 -4.24 12.66
C LYS A 6 9.35 -4.08 12.49
N LEU A 7 8.73 -4.81 11.52
CA LEU A 7 7.29 -4.77 11.32
C LEU A 7 6.53 -5.25 12.57
N LEU A 8 6.98 -6.36 13.17
CA LEU A 8 6.34 -6.93 14.35
C LEU A 8 6.52 -6.05 15.59
N ASP A 9 7.73 -5.51 15.80
CA ASP A 9 8.00 -4.60 16.91
C ASP A 9 7.11 -3.35 16.83
N CYS A 10 6.99 -2.74 15.63
CA CYS A 10 6.12 -1.59 15.41
C CYS A 10 4.62 -1.93 15.52
N LEU A 11 4.23 -3.19 15.25
CA LEU A 11 2.83 -3.62 15.33
C LEU A 11 2.32 -3.67 16.78
N MET A 12 3.20 -3.78 17.76
CA MET A 12 2.80 -3.79 19.18
C MET A 12 2.07 -2.50 19.57
N ASP A 13 2.47 -1.36 19.00
CA ASP A 13 1.92 -0.03 19.30
C ASP A 13 0.96 0.49 18.22
N ASN A 14 0.69 -0.29 17.17
CA ASN A 14 -0.11 0.13 16.03
C ASN A 14 -1.08 -0.96 15.59
N ASP A 15 -2.12 -0.56 14.85
CA ASP A 15 -3.09 -1.53 14.31
C ASP A 15 -2.59 -2.20 13.01
N VAL A 16 -1.87 -1.42 12.21
CA VAL A 16 -1.35 -1.82 10.90
C VAL A 16 0.02 -1.18 10.67
N VAL A 17 0.98 -1.98 10.24
CA VAL A 17 2.30 -1.52 9.82
C VAL A 17 2.52 -1.97 8.38
N GLN A 18 2.81 -1.04 7.48
CA GLN A 18 3.17 -1.36 6.10
C GLN A 18 4.59 -0.90 5.76
N GLY A 19 5.24 -1.65 4.87
CA GLY A 19 6.54 -1.28 4.35
C GLY A 19 6.43 -0.19 3.29
N THR A 20 7.44 0.69 3.20
CA THR A 20 7.62 1.57 2.05
C THR A 20 8.92 1.25 1.31
N ARG A 21 8.86 1.21 -0.03
CA ARG A 21 9.97 0.94 -0.94
C ARG A 21 10.34 2.18 -1.76
N THR A 22 9.76 3.32 -1.43
CA THR A 22 9.95 4.56 -2.21
C THR A 22 11.17 5.37 -1.79
N ASN A 23 11.86 4.96 -0.73
CA ASN A 23 13.11 5.56 -0.32
C ASN A 23 14.29 4.91 -1.07
N PRO A 24 15.04 5.68 -1.89
CA PRO A 24 16.15 5.14 -2.71
C PRO A 24 17.24 4.45 -1.88
N ALA A 25 17.46 4.86 -0.63
CA ALA A 25 18.48 4.27 0.25
C ALA A 25 18.23 2.78 0.58
N TYR A 26 16.99 2.32 0.45
CA TYR A 26 16.59 0.94 0.74
C TYR A 26 16.31 0.09 -0.51
N ILE A 27 16.50 0.67 -1.70
CA ILE A 27 16.37 -0.03 -2.99
C ILE A 27 17.72 -0.61 -3.38
N GLN A 28 17.83 -1.93 -3.36
CA GLN A 28 19.05 -2.62 -3.73
C GLN A 28 19.33 -2.54 -5.24
N TYR A 29 20.60 -2.58 -5.62
CA TYR A 29 21.02 -2.59 -7.00
C TYR A 29 20.31 -3.71 -7.78
N ARG A 30 19.81 -3.41 -8.97
CA ARG A 30 18.98 -4.30 -9.83
C ARG A 30 17.60 -4.65 -9.27
N ALA A 31 17.15 -4.07 -8.18
CA ALA A 31 15.77 -4.22 -7.75
C ALA A 31 14.84 -3.54 -8.77
N ASN A 32 13.74 -4.22 -9.13
CA ASN A 32 12.82 -3.75 -10.17
C ASN A 32 11.85 -2.67 -9.61
N MET A 33 12.42 -1.53 -9.24
CA MET A 33 11.70 -0.35 -8.72
C MET A 33 12.11 0.87 -9.55
N ASP A 34 11.52 0.99 -10.73
CA ASP A 34 11.78 2.09 -11.67
C ASP A 34 11.16 3.43 -11.19
N ARG A 35 11.69 4.54 -11.71
CA ARG A 35 11.25 5.90 -11.35
C ARG A 35 9.74 6.13 -11.56
N PRO A 36 9.11 5.71 -12.67
CA PRO A 36 7.67 5.84 -12.84
C PRO A 36 6.86 5.12 -11.75
N ARG A 37 7.29 3.94 -11.32
CA ARG A 37 6.61 3.17 -10.27
C ARG A 37 6.71 3.87 -8.91
N ILE A 38 7.89 4.40 -8.58
CA ILE A 38 8.07 5.21 -7.36
C ILE A 38 7.14 6.42 -7.41
N PHE A 39 7.10 7.12 -8.55
CA PHE A 39 6.25 8.29 -8.74
C PHE A 39 4.77 7.98 -8.53
N PHE A 40 4.22 6.96 -9.22
CA PHE A 40 2.80 6.62 -9.08
C PHE A 40 2.44 6.11 -7.69
N ASN A 41 3.31 5.32 -7.05
CA ASN A 41 3.07 4.88 -5.69
C ASN A 41 3.00 6.06 -4.71
N LYS A 42 3.90 7.03 -4.82
CA LYS A 42 3.87 8.27 -4.03
C LYS A 42 2.66 9.13 -4.35
N LEU A 43 2.32 9.29 -5.62
CA LEU A 43 1.16 10.07 -6.05
C LEU A 43 -0.13 9.53 -5.43
N PHE A 44 -0.38 8.21 -5.55
CA PHE A 44 -1.57 7.60 -4.98
C PHE A 44 -1.56 7.60 -3.45
N ALA A 45 -0.40 7.45 -2.83
CA ALA A 45 -0.24 7.58 -1.39
C ALA A 45 -0.65 8.97 -0.91
N ASN A 46 -0.19 10.02 -1.59
CA ASN A 46 -0.56 11.40 -1.29
C ASN A 46 -2.06 11.65 -1.51
N ILE A 47 -2.63 11.13 -2.61
CA ILE A 47 -4.08 11.24 -2.87
C ILE A 47 -4.87 10.61 -1.72
N ILE A 48 -4.51 9.41 -1.27
CA ILE A 48 -5.16 8.76 -0.13
C ILE A 48 -5.01 9.60 1.14
N SER A 49 -3.81 10.08 1.43
CA SER A 49 -3.54 10.90 2.64
C SER A 49 -4.34 12.22 2.65
N ILE A 50 -4.57 12.83 1.49
CA ILE A 50 -5.37 14.05 1.35
C ILE A 50 -6.87 13.74 1.49
N ILE A 51 -7.34 12.68 0.82
CA ILE A 51 -8.75 12.32 0.77
C ILE A 51 -9.24 11.75 2.12
N TRP A 52 -8.35 11.06 2.86
CA TRP A 52 -8.62 10.49 4.19
C TRP A 52 -7.70 11.08 5.26
N PRO A 53 -7.93 12.33 5.71
CA PRO A 53 -7.06 12.99 6.69
C PRO A 53 -7.21 12.46 8.12
N ILE A 54 -8.01 11.40 8.34
CA ILE A 54 -8.49 10.94 9.64
C ILE A 54 -7.35 10.60 10.62
N ASN A 55 -6.23 10.08 10.14
CA ASN A 55 -5.14 9.63 11.03
C ASN A 55 -3.83 10.39 10.88
N LYS A 56 -3.79 11.48 10.12
CA LYS A 56 -2.55 12.23 9.81
C LYS A 56 -1.41 11.34 9.30
N THR A 57 -1.73 10.15 8.79
CA THR A 57 -0.74 9.20 8.29
C THR A 57 -0.26 9.65 6.93
N LEU A 58 0.99 10.08 6.85
CA LEU A 58 1.64 10.37 5.58
C LEU A 58 2.10 9.05 4.96
N LEU A 59 1.35 8.60 3.98
CA LEU A 59 1.69 7.42 3.19
C LEU A 59 2.65 7.81 2.06
N SER A 60 3.54 6.88 1.69
CA SER A 60 4.49 7.06 0.60
C SER A 60 4.52 5.91 -0.42
N ASP A 61 4.01 4.73 -0.07
CA ASP A 61 3.99 3.54 -0.94
C ASP A 61 2.72 2.71 -0.77
N VAL A 62 1.66 3.05 -1.51
CA VAL A 62 0.41 2.28 -1.47
C VAL A 62 0.50 0.91 -2.13
N GLY A 63 1.51 0.69 -2.97
CA GLY A 63 1.71 -0.57 -3.70
C GLY A 63 2.50 -1.63 -2.92
N CYS A 64 2.98 -1.31 -1.74
CA CYS A 64 3.72 -2.28 -0.94
C CYS A 64 2.79 -3.32 -0.32
N THR A 65 3.08 -4.60 -0.61
CA THR A 65 2.34 -5.74 -0.05
C THR A 65 2.98 -6.30 1.22
N TYR A 66 4.18 -5.83 1.58
CA TYR A 66 4.87 -6.24 2.80
C TYR A 66 4.30 -5.45 3.97
N ARG A 67 3.41 -6.09 4.73
CA ARG A 67 2.68 -5.45 5.83
C ARG A 67 2.28 -6.46 6.91
N ALA A 68 2.12 -5.95 8.11
CA ALA A 68 1.62 -6.69 9.26
C ALA A 68 0.41 -5.97 9.87
N PHE A 69 -0.57 -6.73 10.31
CA PHE A 69 -1.77 -6.24 10.97
C PHE A 69 -2.39 -7.33 11.86
N TRP A 70 -3.15 -6.91 12.84
CA TRP A 70 -3.85 -7.84 13.71
C TRP A 70 -5.03 -8.51 12.98
N ARG A 71 -5.17 -9.83 13.12
CA ARG A 71 -6.27 -10.59 12.54
C ARG A 71 -7.63 -10.01 12.94
N SER A 72 -7.78 -9.62 14.20
CA SER A 72 -9.00 -8.99 14.72
C SER A 72 -9.38 -7.69 14.01
N LYS A 73 -8.40 -6.94 13.51
CA LYS A 73 -8.62 -5.71 12.72
C LYS A 73 -9.02 -6.04 11.30
N TYR A 74 -8.37 -7.04 10.68
CA TYR A 74 -8.71 -7.51 9.34
C TYR A 74 -10.14 -8.04 9.26
N ASN A 75 -10.58 -8.84 10.22
CA ASN A 75 -11.94 -9.40 10.26
C ASN A 75 -13.03 -8.31 10.26
N LYS A 76 -12.71 -7.07 10.67
CA LYS A 76 -13.66 -5.95 10.65
C LYS A 76 -13.80 -5.28 9.28
N ILE A 77 -12.90 -5.56 8.35
CA ILE A 77 -12.85 -4.92 7.03
C ILE A 77 -12.94 -5.92 5.86
N GLU A 78 -12.70 -7.20 6.10
CA GLU A 78 -12.58 -8.21 5.04
C GLU A 78 -13.77 -8.23 4.07
N LYS A 79 -14.99 -8.03 4.58
CA LYS A 79 -16.22 -8.00 3.77
C LYS A 79 -16.31 -6.79 2.84
N ASN A 80 -15.54 -5.75 3.10
CA ASN A 80 -15.53 -4.54 2.28
C ASN A 80 -14.50 -4.60 1.16
N ILE A 81 -13.60 -5.60 1.18
CA ILE A 81 -12.52 -5.74 0.20
C ILE A 81 -13.05 -6.51 -1.01
N VAL A 82 -12.99 -5.88 -2.17
CA VAL A 82 -13.49 -6.44 -3.44
C VAL A 82 -12.38 -6.68 -4.47
N SER A 83 -11.20 -6.08 -4.29
CA SER A 83 -10.11 -6.20 -5.24
C SER A 83 -9.28 -7.47 -5.03
N VAL A 84 -9.01 -8.17 -6.12
CA VAL A 84 -8.16 -9.39 -6.15
C VAL A 84 -6.85 -9.18 -6.94
N ASN A 85 -6.54 -7.95 -7.31
CA ASN A 85 -5.39 -7.60 -8.17
C ASN A 85 -4.50 -6.52 -7.50
N ALA A 86 -3.74 -5.77 -8.30
CA ALA A 86 -2.87 -4.70 -7.78
C ALA A 86 -3.60 -3.61 -6.98
N ALA A 87 -4.91 -3.45 -7.18
CA ALA A 87 -5.72 -2.50 -6.42
C ALA A 87 -6.03 -2.98 -4.99
N PHE A 88 -5.79 -4.26 -4.67
CA PHE A 88 -5.95 -4.79 -3.32
C PHE A 88 -5.10 -4.04 -2.27
N ALA A 89 -3.86 -3.71 -2.61
CA ALA A 89 -2.96 -3.05 -1.67
C ALA A 89 -3.47 -1.65 -1.22
N PRO A 90 -3.82 -0.71 -2.13
CA PRO A 90 -4.43 0.56 -1.72
C PRO A 90 -5.80 0.39 -1.08
N GLU A 91 -6.64 -0.54 -1.57
CA GLU A 91 -7.95 -0.79 -0.98
C GLU A 91 -7.84 -1.22 0.48
N LEU A 92 -6.97 -2.18 0.78
CA LEU A 92 -6.74 -2.65 2.14
C LEU A 92 -6.32 -1.51 3.08
N THR A 93 -5.42 -0.63 2.62
CA THR A 93 -5.00 0.55 3.39
C THR A 93 -6.17 1.50 3.65
N ILE A 94 -6.98 1.78 2.62
CA ILE A 94 -8.16 2.65 2.72
C ILE A 94 -9.17 2.09 3.72
N GLU A 95 -9.46 0.78 3.68
CA GLU A 95 -10.42 0.17 4.61
C GLU A 95 -9.94 0.24 6.07
N PHE A 96 -8.66 0.04 6.32
CA PHE A 96 -8.11 0.25 7.67
C PHE A 96 -8.25 1.71 8.13
N ILE A 97 -7.95 2.67 7.27
CA ILE A 97 -8.10 4.10 7.57
C ILE A 97 -9.57 4.46 7.80
N ASN A 98 -10.51 3.96 6.97
CA ASN A 98 -11.95 4.19 7.11
C ASN A 98 -12.49 3.69 8.45
N LYS A 99 -11.94 2.61 8.99
CA LYS A 99 -12.30 2.09 10.33
C LYS A 99 -11.60 2.81 11.48
N GLY A 100 -10.81 3.84 11.19
CA GLY A 100 -10.09 4.61 12.20
C GLY A 100 -8.88 3.89 12.80
N PHE A 101 -8.38 2.84 12.15
CA PHE A 101 -7.21 2.12 12.62
C PHE A 101 -5.93 2.91 12.36
N ARG A 102 -5.01 2.80 13.30
CA ARG A 102 -3.70 3.46 13.19
C ARG A 102 -2.80 2.70 12.22
N VAL A 103 -2.58 3.31 11.06
CA VAL A 103 -1.70 2.81 10.00
C VAL A 103 -0.40 3.59 10.01
N ILE A 104 0.74 2.91 10.04
CA ILE A 104 2.06 3.53 9.90
C ILE A 104 2.86 2.90 8.78
N GLU A 105 3.84 3.65 8.25
CA GLU A 105 4.82 3.15 7.28
C GLU A 105 6.21 3.06 7.91
N ILE A 106 6.94 1.99 7.56
CA ILE A 106 8.36 1.84 7.87
C ILE A 106 9.16 1.53 6.61
N PRO A 107 10.38 2.05 6.47
CA PRO A 107 11.23 1.72 5.34
C PRO A 107 11.66 0.25 5.39
N VAL A 108 11.53 -0.45 4.26
CA VAL A 108 11.93 -1.84 4.10
C VAL A 108 12.91 -2.00 2.93
N ASN A 109 13.82 -2.95 3.07
CA ASN A 109 14.77 -3.26 2.02
C ASN A 109 14.05 -3.93 0.84
N TYR A 110 14.30 -3.44 -0.36
CA TYR A 110 13.75 -3.98 -1.59
C TYR A 110 14.84 -4.62 -2.43
N TYR A 111 14.82 -5.93 -2.50
CA TYR A 111 15.81 -6.74 -3.19
C TYR A 111 15.39 -7.08 -4.62
N PRO A 112 16.37 -7.33 -5.53
CA PRO A 112 16.08 -7.89 -6.83
C PRO A 112 15.47 -9.29 -6.67
N ARG A 113 14.63 -9.68 -7.61
CA ARG A 113 14.08 -11.04 -7.64
C ARG A 113 15.14 -12.02 -8.08
N ASN A 114 15.26 -13.13 -7.37
CA ASN A 114 16.17 -14.21 -7.77
C ASN A 114 15.63 -15.00 -8.97
N MET A 115 14.30 -15.09 -9.12
CA MET A 115 13.65 -15.81 -10.23
C MET A 115 12.34 -15.13 -10.66
N GLY A 116 11.95 -15.34 -11.90
CA GLY A 116 10.68 -14.92 -12.48
C GLY A 116 10.60 -13.46 -12.92
N VAL A 117 9.66 -13.19 -13.81
CA VAL A 117 9.36 -11.84 -14.31
C VAL A 117 8.15 -11.28 -13.55
N SER A 118 8.18 -10.01 -13.24
CA SER A 118 7.04 -9.35 -12.61
C SER A 118 5.81 -9.38 -13.52
N LYS A 119 4.71 -9.95 -13.05
CA LYS A 119 3.44 -9.95 -13.79
C LYS A 119 2.86 -8.54 -14.00
N LEU A 120 3.28 -7.57 -13.18
CA LEU A 120 2.82 -6.18 -13.22
C LEU A 120 3.80 -5.24 -13.94
N SER A 121 5.01 -5.69 -14.22
CA SER A 121 6.05 -4.93 -14.90
C SER A 121 6.46 -5.67 -16.17
N GLY A 122 6.25 -5.09 -17.30
CA GLY A 122 6.66 -5.68 -18.59
C GLY A 122 6.45 -4.72 -19.74
N THR A 123 5.53 -3.77 -19.58
CA THR A 123 5.27 -2.77 -20.61
C THR A 123 4.68 -1.54 -19.92
N TYR A 124 4.99 -0.35 -20.41
CA TYR A 124 4.41 0.91 -19.92
C TYR A 124 2.86 0.86 -19.90
N VAL A 125 2.26 0.20 -20.89
CA VAL A 125 0.80 0.01 -20.98
C VAL A 125 0.26 -0.79 -19.80
N LYS A 126 0.91 -1.89 -19.39
CA LYS A 126 0.49 -2.70 -18.22
C LYS A 126 0.61 -1.91 -16.93
N SER A 127 1.66 -1.11 -16.80
CA SER A 127 1.84 -0.24 -15.62
C SER A 127 0.77 0.85 -15.56
N ALA A 128 0.42 1.47 -16.69
CA ALA A 128 -0.65 2.47 -16.78
C ALA A 128 -2.02 1.86 -16.46
N LEU A 129 -2.35 0.69 -16.99
CA LEU A 129 -3.60 -0.02 -16.66
C LEU A 129 -3.68 -0.39 -15.18
N THR A 130 -2.56 -0.76 -14.56
CA THR A 130 -2.49 -1.03 -13.13
C THR A 130 -2.74 0.25 -12.33
N ALA A 131 -2.13 1.36 -12.71
CA ALA A 131 -2.35 2.67 -12.09
C ALA A 131 -3.82 3.12 -12.19
N LEU A 132 -4.45 2.94 -13.35
CA LEU A 132 -5.88 3.23 -13.54
C LEU A 132 -6.78 2.38 -12.64
N LYS A 133 -6.48 1.09 -12.46
CA LYS A 133 -7.23 0.22 -11.54
C LYS A 133 -7.10 0.69 -10.09
N MET A 134 -5.89 1.09 -9.68
CA MET A 134 -5.66 1.63 -8.34
C MET A 134 -6.41 2.95 -8.14
N LEU A 135 -6.35 3.87 -9.10
CA LEU A 135 -7.08 5.13 -9.04
C LEU A 135 -8.60 4.91 -8.97
N LYS A 136 -9.12 4.00 -9.80
CA LYS A 136 -10.54 3.65 -9.79
C LYS A 136 -11.01 3.20 -8.41
N ILE A 137 -10.29 2.30 -7.74
CA ILE A 137 -10.68 1.82 -6.41
C ILE A 137 -10.60 2.93 -5.37
N ILE A 138 -9.60 3.81 -5.45
CA ILE A 138 -9.48 4.96 -4.53
C ILE A 138 -10.73 5.85 -4.64
N ILE A 139 -11.13 6.19 -5.86
CA ILE A 139 -12.32 7.03 -6.12
C ILE A 139 -13.59 6.31 -5.66
N GLN A 140 -13.79 5.04 -6.02
CA GLN A 140 -14.95 4.25 -5.62
C GLN A 140 -15.10 4.18 -4.09
N LYS A 141 -14.01 3.92 -3.37
CA LYS A 141 -14.04 3.86 -1.89
C LYS A 141 -14.38 5.21 -1.27
N ARG A 142 -13.93 6.30 -1.87
CA ARG A 142 -14.32 7.64 -1.38
C ARG A 142 -15.81 7.88 -1.54
N PHE A 143 -16.38 7.57 -2.68
CA PHE A 143 -17.82 7.71 -2.89
C PHE A 143 -18.61 6.83 -1.93
N LEU A 144 -18.27 5.55 -1.81
CA LEU A 144 -18.96 4.64 -0.88
C LEU A 144 -18.90 5.17 0.57
N TYR A 145 -17.76 5.68 1.00
CA TYR A 145 -17.60 6.24 2.33
C TYR A 145 -18.48 7.48 2.56
N LEU A 146 -18.62 8.35 1.58
CA LEU A 146 -19.46 9.56 1.68
C LEU A 146 -20.97 9.24 1.76
N PHE A 147 -21.40 8.13 1.18
CA PHE A 147 -22.82 7.73 1.16
C PHE A 147 -23.18 6.67 2.22
N SER A 148 -22.21 6.20 3.00
CA SER A 148 -22.42 5.19 4.06
C SER A 148 -22.42 5.80 5.47
N GLY A 149 -22.32 7.14 5.59
CA GLY A 149 -22.34 7.88 6.86
C GLY A 149 -23.73 8.34 7.27
#